data_ebace0c53e2b6900b1329f95277260e3
#
_entry.id   ebace0c53e2b6900b1329f95277260e3
#
_cell.length_a   1.000
_cell.length_b   1.000
_cell.length_c   1.000
_cell.angle_alpha   90.00
_cell.angle_beta   90.00
_cell.angle_gamma   90.00
#
_symmetry.space_group_name_H-M   'P 1'
#
loop_
_entity.id
_entity.type
_entity.pdbx_description
1 polymer ?
#
loop_
_entity_poly.entity_id
_entity_poly.type
_entity_poly.pdbx_seq_one_letter_code
_entity_poly.pdbx_strand_id
1 'polypeptide(L)'
;THGVYLSKPKLDFSVVENVRKQANIPVVMHGGSGVSPEDFRKAITKGVRKVNYYTYMAMAGGETIASQFRMGCIPVEKDGKHYKYCYSLVESGKDTPIMYHDIVQWGTQAMRENCKKAMEIFSMR
;
A
#
# COMPACT_ATOMS: atom_id res chain seq x y z
N THR A 1 -3.21 -7.12 14.72
CA THR A 1 -3.29 -5.98 13.79
C THR A 1 -3.09 -6.46 12.35
N HIS A 2 -4.19 -6.78 11.62
CA HIS A 2 -4.14 -7.27 10.24
C HIS A 2 -5.14 -6.52 9.37
N GLY A 3 -4.77 -6.24 8.11
CA GLY A 3 -5.64 -5.59 7.14
C GLY A 3 -5.81 -4.08 7.33
N VAL A 4 -6.89 -3.54 6.80
CA VAL A 4 -7.25 -2.11 6.89
C VAL A 4 -8.15 -1.91 8.11
N TYR A 5 -7.78 -0.99 8.99
CA TYR A 5 -8.61 -0.63 10.14
C TYR A 5 -9.67 0.39 9.77
N LEU A 6 -10.88 0.19 10.29
CA LEU A 6 -11.97 1.17 10.21
C LEU A 6 -11.80 2.34 11.20
N SER A 7 -10.94 2.16 12.21
CA SER A 7 -10.62 3.17 13.22
C SER A 7 -9.12 3.19 13.50
N LYS A 8 -8.60 4.33 13.98
CA LYS A 8 -7.17 4.44 14.31
C LYS A 8 -6.79 3.45 15.40
N PRO A 9 -5.81 2.55 15.19
CA PRO A 9 -5.39 1.58 16.20
C PRO A 9 -4.74 2.30 17.38
N LYS A 10 -5.04 1.83 18.59
CA LYS A 10 -4.38 2.30 19.82
C LYS A 10 -3.37 1.24 20.26
N LEU A 11 -2.10 1.57 20.21
CA LEU A 11 -1.04 0.67 20.64
C LEU A 11 -0.78 0.79 22.14
N ASP A 12 -0.68 -0.35 22.81
CA ASP A 12 -0.18 -0.41 24.18
C ASP A 12 1.29 -0.81 24.19
N PHE A 13 2.13 0.18 24.38
CA PHE A 13 3.59 0.00 24.37
C PHE A 13 4.13 -0.71 25.61
N SER A 14 3.37 -0.73 26.71
CA SER A 14 3.74 -1.47 27.92
C SER A 14 3.70 -2.98 27.69
N VAL A 15 2.77 -3.44 26.87
CA VAL A 15 2.67 -4.85 26.46
C VAL A 15 3.93 -5.26 25.70
N VAL A 16 4.38 -4.44 24.73
CA VAL A 16 5.62 -4.73 23.95
C VAL A 16 6.82 -4.84 24.87
N GLU A 17 6.96 -3.92 25.80
CA GLU A 17 8.08 -3.89 26.75
C GLU A 17 8.06 -5.10 27.70
N ASN A 18 6.89 -5.45 28.22
CA ASN A 18 6.70 -6.60 29.09
C ASN A 18 6.98 -7.93 28.38
N VAL A 19 6.46 -8.10 27.17
CA VAL A 19 6.75 -9.30 26.35
C VAL A 19 8.23 -9.44 26.10
N ARG A 20 8.92 -8.35 25.72
CA ARG A 20 10.37 -8.37 25.52
C ARG A 20 11.12 -8.78 26.78
N LYS A 21 10.75 -8.22 27.94
CA LYS A 21 11.40 -8.52 29.23
C LYS A 21 11.20 -9.97 29.65
N GLN A 22 9.97 -10.50 29.50
CA GLN A 22 9.64 -11.85 29.95
C GLN A 22 10.17 -12.93 29.01
N ALA A 23 10.01 -12.73 27.70
CA ALA A 23 10.45 -13.71 26.72
C ALA A 23 11.96 -13.64 26.41
N ASN A 24 12.61 -12.51 26.67
CA ASN A 24 14.02 -12.22 26.37
C ASN A 24 14.42 -12.55 24.90
N ILE A 25 13.48 -12.35 23.97
CA ILE A 25 13.67 -12.53 22.53
C ILE A 25 13.23 -11.27 21.76
N PRO A 26 13.69 -11.08 20.52
CA PRO A 26 13.23 -10.01 19.65
C PRO A 26 11.73 -10.09 19.41
N VAL A 27 11.02 -8.95 19.52
CA VAL A 27 9.58 -8.87 19.27
C VAL A 27 9.33 -8.57 17.80
N VAL A 28 8.40 -9.30 17.19
CA VAL A 28 7.91 -9.08 15.83
C VAL A 28 6.54 -8.43 15.90
N MET A 29 6.37 -7.31 15.20
CA MET A 29 5.08 -6.64 15.07
C MET A 29 4.42 -7.04 13.75
N HIS A 30 3.23 -7.61 13.83
CA HIS A 30 2.37 -7.86 12.68
C HIS A 30 1.40 -6.69 12.47
N GLY A 31 1.20 -6.33 11.19
CA GLY A 31 0.19 -5.37 10.78
C GLY A 31 0.46 -3.96 11.25
N GLY A 32 1.11 -3.19 10.42
CA GLY A 32 1.39 -1.78 10.67
C GLY A 32 0.34 -0.82 10.11
N SER A 33 -0.77 -1.31 9.57
CA SER A 33 -1.80 -0.46 8.97
C SER A 33 -2.41 0.47 10.02
N GLY A 34 -2.48 1.77 9.71
CA GLY A 34 -3.03 2.79 10.60
C GLY A 34 -2.10 3.23 11.74
N VAL A 35 -0.93 2.65 11.88
CA VAL A 35 0.07 3.05 12.88
C VAL A 35 0.84 4.27 12.37
N SER A 36 0.96 5.30 13.21
CA SER A 36 1.70 6.51 12.85
C SER A 36 3.22 6.27 12.82
N PRO A 37 4.00 7.10 12.07
CA PRO A 37 5.46 7.03 12.09
C PRO A 37 6.04 7.14 13.50
N GLU A 38 5.46 7.99 14.34
CA GLU A 38 5.86 8.19 15.73
C GLU A 38 5.62 6.94 16.57
N ASP A 39 4.46 6.28 16.39
CA ASP A 39 4.11 5.05 17.09
C ASP A 39 5.01 3.89 16.66
N PHE A 40 5.39 3.81 15.37
CA PHE A 40 6.39 2.85 14.92
C PHE A 40 7.73 3.05 15.59
N ARG A 41 8.26 4.29 15.61
CA ARG A 41 9.52 4.60 16.28
C ARG A 41 9.46 4.26 17.77
N LYS A 42 8.35 4.58 18.42
CA LYS A 42 8.11 4.25 19.83
C LYS A 42 8.06 2.73 20.06
N ALA A 43 7.39 1.97 19.20
CA ALA A 43 7.36 0.51 19.29
C ALA A 43 8.77 -0.10 19.13
N ILE A 44 9.59 0.44 18.22
CA ILE A 44 10.97 0.00 18.01
C ILE A 44 11.83 0.28 19.25
N THR A 45 11.72 1.45 19.85
CA THR A 45 12.44 1.76 21.09
C THR A 45 12.00 0.87 22.25
N LYS A 46 10.76 0.40 22.28
CA LYS A 46 10.22 -0.52 23.28
C LYS A 46 10.55 -2.00 23.05
N GLY A 47 11.14 -2.32 21.89
CA GLY A 47 11.68 -3.67 21.68
C GLY A 47 11.24 -4.41 20.44
N VAL A 48 10.41 -3.81 19.59
CA VAL A 48 10.13 -4.34 18.27
C VAL A 48 11.43 -4.33 17.43
N ARG A 49 11.74 -5.46 16.78
CA ARG A 49 12.91 -5.64 15.93
C ARG A 49 12.58 -6.01 14.51
N LYS A 50 11.33 -6.42 14.24
CA LYS A 50 10.82 -6.71 12.91
C LYS A 50 9.40 -6.20 12.79
N VAL A 51 9.08 -5.57 11.67
CA VAL A 51 7.71 -5.17 11.31
C VAL A 51 7.32 -5.89 10.04
N ASN A 52 6.19 -6.58 10.06
CA ASN A 52 5.57 -7.14 8.85
C ASN A 52 4.71 -6.04 8.21
N TYR A 53 5.20 -5.49 7.10
CA TYR A 53 4.59 -4.36 6.41
C TYR A 53 4.15 -4.79 5.01
N TYR A 54 2.86 -4.74 4.72
CA TYR A 54 2.31 -5.14 3.42
C TYR A 54 1.16 -4.25 2.95
N THR A 55 0.11 -4.10 3.77
CA THR A 55 -1.18 -3.55 3.33
C THR A 55 -1.06 -2.17 2.69
N TYR A 56 -0.35 -1.24 3.31
CA TYR A 56 -0.18 0.11 2.74
C TYR A 56 0.69 0.12 1.48
N MET A 57 1.67 -0.77 1.41
CA MET A 57 2.46 -0.95 0.20
C MET A 57 1.57 -1.45 -0.96
N ALA A 58 0.75 -2.46 -0.70
CA ALA A 58 -0.20 -2.99 -1.69
C ALA A 58 -1.26 -1.95 -2.10
N MET A 59 -1.80 -1.19 -1.14
CA MET A 59 -2.74 -0.10 -1.42
C MET A 59 -2.12 0.98 -2.29
N ALA A 60 -0.91 1.43 -1.99
CA ALA A 60 -0.20 2.43 -2.80
C ALA A 60 -0.03 1.97 -4.25
N GLY A 61 0.27 0.69 -4.48
CA GLY A 61 0.31 0.10 -5.80
C GLY A 61 -1.04 0.14 -6.50
N GLY A 62 -2.10 -0.30 -5.82
CA GLY A 62 -3.45 -0.33 -6.34
C GLY A 62 -4.02 1.06 -6.65
N GLU A 63 -3.84 2.03 -5.76
CA GLU A 63 -4.27 3.41 -5.94
C GLU A 63 -3.56 4.08 -7.12
N THR A 64 -2.26 3.85 -7.28
CA THR A 64 -1.50 4.37 -8.41
C THR A 64 -1.99 3.78 -9.72
N ILE A 65 -2.22 2.47 -9.79
CA ILE A 65 -2.80 1.82 -10.96
C ILE A 65 -4.17 2.43 -11.26
N ALA A 66 -5.06 2.50 -10.28
CA ALA A 66 -6.41 3.05 -10.45
C ALA A 66 -6.40 4.50 -10.95
N SER A 67 -5.45 5.32 -10.49
CA SER A 67 -5.31 6.72 -10.92
C SER A 67 -4.92 6.88 -12.39
N GLN A 68 -4.29 5.87 -12.98
CA GLN A 68 -3.91 5.87 -14.38
C GLN A 68 -5.08 5.53 -15.33
N PHE A 69 -6.17 4.95 -14.77
CA PHE A 69 -7.33 4.57 -15.57
C PHE A 69 -8.38 5.67 -15.55
N ARG A 70 -8.58 6.34 -16.70
CA ARG A 70 -9.79 7.10 -16.95
C ARG A 70 -10.73 6.26 -17.79
N MET A 71 -11.87 5.88 -17.22
CA MET A 71 -12.87 5.14 -17.97
C MET A 71 -13.60 6.07 -18.94
N GLY A 72 -13.33 5.90 -20.23
CA GLY A 72 -14.12 6.44 -21.31
C GLY A 72 -14.93 5.32 -21.99
N CYS A 73 -16.15 5.61 -22.43
CA CYS A 73 -16.93 4.69 -23.24
C CYS A 73 -17.16 5.30 -24.62
N ILE A 74 -16.75 4.62 -25.67
CA ILE A 74 -17.10 5.00 -27.05
C ILE A 74 -18.33 4.20 -27.47
N PRO A 75 -19.40 4.84 -27.96
CA PRO A 75 -20.46 4.14 -28.66
C PRO A 75 -19.92 3.64 -30.01
N VAL A 76 -20.08 2.37 -30.26
CA VAL A 76 -19.69 1.76 -31.56
C VAL A 76 -20.92 1.08 -32.14
N GLU A 77 -21.20 1.39 -33.40
CA GLU A 77 -22.24 0.68 -34.17
C GLU A 77 -21.57 -0.40 -35.01
N LYS A 78 -21.99 -1.63 -34.85
CA LYS A 78 -21.54 -2.76 -35.64
C LYS A 78 -22.76 -3.68 -35.94
N ASP A 79 -22.93 -4.00 -37.20
CA ASP A 79 -24.04 -4.89 -37.68
C ASP A 79 -25.44 -4.42 -37.25
N GLY A 80 -25.67 -3.08 -37.27
CA GLY A 80 -26.95 -2.47 -36.84
C GLY A 80 -27.23 -2.56 -35.34
N LYS A 81 -26.22 -2.94 -34.53
CA LYS A 81 -26.32 -3.01 -33.07
C LYS A 81 -25.38 -1.99 -32.43
N HIS A 82 -25.88 -1.33 -31.38
CA HIS A 82 -25.11 -0.38 -30.59
C HIS A 82 -24.37 -1.11 -29.46
N TYR A 83 -23.06 -0.95 -29.42
CA TYR A 83 -22.19 -1.45 -28.36
C TYR A 83 -21.54 -0.28 -27.65
N LYS A 84 -21.29 -0.43 -26.34
CA LYS A 84 -20.41 0.46 -25.60
C LYS A 84 -19.09 -0.26 -25.37
N TYR A 85 -18.04 0.22 -26.00
CA TYR A 85 -16.69 -0.18 -25.62
C TYR A 85 -16.18 0.78 -24.53
N CYS A 86 -16.01 0.26 -23.31
CA CYS A 86 -15.33 0.99 -22.25
C CYS A 86 -13.83 0.74 -22.39
N TYR A 87 -13.08 1.81 -22.57
CA TYR A 87 -11.62 1.75 -22.59
C TYR A 87 -11.10 2.70 -21.51
N SER A 88 -9.94 2.36 -20.99
CA SER A 88 -9.22 3.23 -20.09
C SER A 88 -8.24 4.08 -20.91
N LEU A 89 -8.33 5.40 -20.76
CA LEU A 89 -7.35 6.33 -21.30
C LEU A 89 -6.31 6.62 -20.22
N VAL A 90 -5.05 6.50 -20.60
CA VAL A 90 -3.96 7.03 -19.77
C VAL A 90 -3.90 8.54 -19.94
N GLU A 91 -3.75 9.27 -18.85
CA GLU A 91 -3.64 10.74 -18.86
C GLU A 91 -2.42 11.29 -19.62
N SER A 92 -1.54 10.44 -20.09
CA SER A 92 -0.29 10.80 -20.76
C SER A 92 -0.46 11.44 -22.15
N GLY A 93 -1.70 11.65 -22.62
CA GLY A 93 -1.98 12.27 -23.92
C GLY A 93 -1.50 11.44 -25.12
N LYS A 94 -1.16 10.19 -24.92
CA LYS A 94 -0.82 9.24 -25.98
C LYS A 94 -1.98 8.26 -26.14
N ASP A 95 -2.50 8.16 -27.36
CA ASP A 95 -3.50 7.16 -27.76
C ASP A 95 -2.90 5.74 -27.84
N THR A 96 -2.06 5.38 -26.88
CA THR A 96 -1.46 4.05 -26.83
C THR A 96 -2.27 3.16 -25.89
N PRO A 97 -2.59 1.94 -26.32
CA PRO A 97 -3.26 1.00 -25.43
C PRO A 97 -2.40 0.71 -24.20
N ILE A 98 -3.05 0.62 -23.05
CA ILE A 98 -2.39 0.21 -21.81
C ILE A 98 -2.03 -1.27 -21.94
N MET A 99 -0.75 -1.56 -21.80
CA MET A 99 -0.25 -2.92 -21.82
C MET A 99 -0.09 -3.48 -20.39
N TYR A 100 -0.13 -4.79 -20.25
CA TYR A 100 0.02 -5.43 -18.94
C TYR A 100 1.31 -5.02 -18.21
N HIS A 101 2.39 -4.83 -18.94
CA HIS A 101 3.66 -4.41 -18.33
C HIS A 101 3.60 -2.98 -17.77
N ASP A 102 2.78 -2.08 -18.34
CA ASP A 102 2.57 -0.73 -17.78
C ASP A 102 1.91 -0.82 -16.41
N ILE A 103 0.87 -1.65 -16.30
CA ILE A 103 0.17 -1.88 -15.02
C ILE A 103 1.13 -2.42 -13.95
N VAL A 104 1.93 -3.40 -14.33
CA VAL A 104 2.94 -3.99 -13.42
C VAL A 104 3.99 -2.96 -13.02
N GLN A 105 4.46 -2.14 -13.95
CA GLN A 105 5.46 -1.12 -13.68
C GLN A 105 4.92 -0.05 -12.73
N TRP A 106 3.72 0.49 -12.95
CA TRP A 106 3.11 1.49 -12.08
C TRP A 106 2.92 0.97 -10.67
N GLY A 107 2.35 -0.23 -10.55
CA GLY A 107 2.15 -0.86 -9.24
C GLY A 107 3.47 -1.10 -8.50
N THR A 108 4.45 -1.67 -9.20
CA THR A 108 5.77 -1.98 -8.62
C THR A 108 6.50 -0.72 -8.18
N GLN A 109 6.48 0.34 -8.99
CA GLN A 109 7.12 1.61 -8.66
C GLN A 109 6.49 2.24 -7.40
N ALA A 110 5.16 2.28 -7.33
CA ALA A 110 4.45 2.84 -6.18
C ALA A 110 4.69 2.03 -4.90
N MET A 111 4.66 0.71 -4.99
CA MET A 111 5.00 -0.19 -3.87
C MET A 111 6.44 0.02 -3.39
N ARG A 112 7.38 0.16 -4.32
CA ARG A 112 8.79 0.44 -4.01
C ARG A 112 8.97 1.74 -3.25
N GLU A 113 8.35 2.83 -3.72
CA GLU A 113 8.45 4.14 -3.06
C GLU A 113 7.77 4.13 -1.67
N ASN A 114 6.65 3.46 -1.53
CA ASN A 114 6.00 3.30 -0.23
C ASN A 114 6.88 2.47 0.74
N CYS A 115 7.51 1.40 0.25
CA CYS A 115 8.43 0.58 1.03
C CYS A 115 9.66 1.39 1.50
N LYS A 116 10.26 2.21 0.64
CA LYS A 116 11.38 3.09 1.01
C LYS A 116 11.03 4.02 2.17
N LYS A 117 9.86 4.69 2.09
CA LYS A 117 9.37 5.55 3.18
C LYS A 117 9.20 4.79 4.48
N ALA A 118 8.66 3.57 4.43
CA ALA A 118 8.54 2.72 5.61
C ALA A 118 9.93 2.34 6.20
N MET A 119 10.90 2.01 5.34
CA MET A 119 12.27 1.71 5.78
C MET A 119 12.95 2.91 6.46
N GLU A 120 12.72 4.14 5.98
CA GLU A 120 13.21 5.35 6.63
C GLU A 120 12.63 5.50 8.05
N ILE A 121 11.32 5.26 8.21
CA ILE A 121 10.66 5.29 9.52
C ILE A 121 11.24 4.23 10.45
N PHE A 122 11.42 3.00 9.97
CA PHE A 122 11.90 1.88 10.77
C PHE A 122 13.39 1.95 11.09
N SER A 123 14.19 2.59 10.24
CA SER A 123 15.62 2.83 10.50
C SER A 123 15.89 3.95 11.50
N MET A 124 14.84 4.61 12.00
CA MET A 124 14.95 5.71 12.97
C MET A 124 15.70 6.96 12.43
N ARG A 125 15.75 7.11 11.11
CA ARG A 125 16.37 8.25 10.41
C ARG A 125 15.35 9.34 10.09
#